data_3902af2ab249e2fcff4e00b08893eca4
#
_entry.id   3902af2ab249e2fcff4e00b08893eca4
#
_cell.length_a   1.000
_cell.length_b   1.000
_cell.length_c   1.000
_cell.angle_alpha   90.00
_cell.angle_beta   90.00
_cell.angle_gamma   90.00
#
_symmetry.space_group_name_H-M   'P 1'
#
loop_
_entity.id
_entity.type
_entity.pdbx_description
1 polymer ?
#
loop_
_entity_poly.entity_id
_entity_poly.type
_entity_poly.pdbx_seq_one_letter_code
_entity_poly.pdbx_strand_id
1 'polypeptide(L)'
;MTKLLELNLKKFGRFRNRKIELADGLNIISGENESGKSTLHTFIRSMLFGLRRQRGRASRSDAYSRYEPWEESAFYAGAVRFESGGKTFRLSRNFHKGQTSEELVCETDGECLFVENGDLDMLLGGVSAGIYDNTVSVGQLKSVTDDGLAAELKNYMANYQGSVDGALDLQAAEDRLKAKRKELEGRLQARRDAKETEKKELYGRLEYVRQECRTLEANLQTAEAQLKEEIFHRDIPRQDVKKVL
;
A
#
# COMPACT_ATOMS: atom_id res chain seq x y z
N MET A 1 3.52 27.66 -13.77
CA MET A 1 2.27 27.96 -13.02
C MET A 1 1.30 26.84 -13.32
N THR A 2 0.72 26.22 -12.29
CA THR A 2 -0.20 25.08 -12.46
C THR A 2 -1.63 25.60 -12.53
N LYS A 3 -2.42 25.12 -13.52
CA LYS A 3 -3.78 25.56 -13.78
C LYS A 3 -4.69 24.34 -13.92
N LEU A 4 -5.79 24.31 -13.17
CA LEU A 4 -6.83 23.28 -13.31
C LEU A 4 -7.68 23.54 -14.55
N LEU A 5 -7.89 22.51 -15.36
CA LEU A 5 -8.68 22.59 -16.61
C LEU A 5 -10.02 21.86 -16.48
N GLU A 6 -10.04 20.71 -15.82
CA GLU A 6 -11.21 19.85 -15.76
C GLU A 6 -11.23 19.03 -14.47
N LEU A 7 -12.40 18.89 -13.89
CA LEU A 7 -12.66 18.02 -12.76
C LEU A 7 -13.66 16.92 -13.18
N ASN A 8 -13.29 15.68 -13.02
CA ASN A 8 -14.13 14.53 -13.35
C ASN A 8 -14.38 13.70 -12.08
N LEU A 9 -15.54 13.91 -11.45
CA LEU A 9 -15.98 13.20 -10.26
C LEU A 9 -16.71 11.93 -10.70
N LYS A 10 -16.01 10.80 -10.81
CA LYS A 10 -16.63 9.50 -11.15
C LYS A 10 -17.62 9.10 -10.05
N LYS A 11 -17.13 9.03 -8.81
CA LYS A 11 -17.92 8.89 -7.59
C LYS A 11 -17.16 9.52 -6.43
N PHE A 12 -17.70 10.59 -5.87
CA PHE A 12 -17.11 11.30 -4.73
C PHE A 12 -18.19 12.03 -3.94
N GLY A 13 -18.42 11.63 -2.70
CA GLY A 13 -19.52 12.12 -1.89
C GLY A 13 -20.86 11.92 -2.61
N ARG A 14 -21.59 13.02 -2.82
CA ARG A 14 -22.87 13.00 -3.55
C ARG A 14 -22.75 12.99 -5.08
N PHE A 15 -21.57 13.30 -5.61
CA PHE A 15 -21.38 13.40 -7.06
C PHE A 15 -21.18 12.04 -7.70
N ARG A 16 -21.88 11.84 -8.85
CA ARG A 16 -21.78 10.65 -9.70
C ARG A 16 -21.62 11.11 -11.15
N ASN A 17 -20.55 10.64 -11.80
CA ASN A 17 -20.26 10.93 -13.21
C ASN A 17 -20.41 12.42 -13.57
N ARG A 18 -19.92 13.31 -12.67
CA ARG A 18 -19.99 14.75 -12.89
C ARG A 18 -18.68 15.28 -13.46
N LYS A 19 -18.75 15.83 -14.66
CA LYS A 19 -17.66 16.55 -15.30
C LYS A 19 -17.87 18.05 -15.16
N ILE A 20 -16.84 18.79 -14.78
CA ILE A 20 -16.83 20.24 -14.65
C ILE A 20 -15.61 20.76 -15.39
N GLU A 21 -15.83 21.56 -16.40
CA GLU A 21 -14.77 22.26 -17.13
C GLU A 21 -14.58 23.64 -16.50
N LEU A 22 -13.32 24.02 -16.33
CA LEU A 22 -12.92 25.31 -15.76
C LEU A 22 -12.43 26.21 -16.86
N ALA A 23 -12.97 27.43 -16.90
CA ALA A 23 -12.55 28.48 -17.82
C ALA A 23 -11.25 29.16 -17.33
N ASP A 24 -10.64 29.93 -18.21
CA ASP A 24 -9.52 30.79 -17.84
C ASP A 24 -9.97 31.90 -16.92
N GLY A 25 -9.16 32.21 -15.92
CA GLY A 25 -9.43 33.25 -14.94
C GLY A 25 -10.35 32.82 -13.82
N LEU A 26 -11.32 33.68 -13.46
CA LEU A 26 -12.19 33.47 -12.30
C LEU A 26 -13.33 32.51 -12.63
N ASN A 27 -13.45 31.43 -11.86
CA ASN A 27 -14.56 30.50 -11.92
C ASN A 27 -15.43 30.62 -10.65
N ILE A 28 -16.71 30.94 -10.80
CA ILE A 28 -17.63 31.06 -9.68
C ILE A 28 -18.56 29.85 -9.65
N ILE A 29 -18.49 29.08 -8.57
CA ILE A 29 -19.31 27.89 -8.34
C ILE A 29 -20.32 28.24 -7.24
N SER A 30 -21.55 28.45 -7.62
CA SER A 30 -22.66 28.81 -6.72
C SER A 30 -23.68 27.68 -6.61
N GLY A 31 -24.48 27.71 -5.55
CA GLY A 31 -25.56 26.75 -5.32
C GLY A 31 -26.09 26.85 -3.88
N GLU A 32 -27.23 26.25 -3.64
CA GLU A 32 -27.86 26.17 -2.32
C GLU A 32 -27.02 25.42 -1.28
N ASN A 33 -27.43 25.48 -0.02
CA ASN A 33 -26.81 24.65 1.01
C ASN A 33 -26.94 23.16 0.62
N GLU A 34 -25.93 22.40 0.96
CA GLU A 34 -25.81 20.96 0.61
C GLU A 34 -25.72 20.65 -0.90
N SER A 35 -25.64 21.64 -1.78
CA SER A 35 -25.45 21.41 -3.23
C SER A 35 -24.13 20.68 -3.60
N GLY A 36 -23.18 20.60 -2.67
CA GLY A 36 -21.90 19.89 -2.85
C GLY A 36 -20.69 20.80 -3.07
N LYS A 37 -20.80 22.11 -2.81
CA LYS A 37 -19.66 23.05 -2.92
C LYS A 37 -18.45 22.61 -2.09
N SER A 38 -18.65 22.24 -0.83
CA SER A 38 -17.59 21.74 0.04
C SER A 38 -17.08 20.36 -0.41
N THR A 39 -17.94 19.54 -1.00
CA THR A 39 -17.53 18.25 -1.60
C THR A 39 -16.57 18.47 -2.76
N LEU A 40 -16.87 19.44 -3.62
CA LEU A 40 -16.02 19.79 -4.76
C LEU A 40 -14.67 20.34 -4.30
N HIS A 41 -14.67 21.23 -3.31
CA HIS A 41 -13.45 21.77 -2.71
C HIS A 41 -12.57 20.66 -2.13
N THR A 42 -13.17 19.73 -1.36
CA THR A 42 -12.43 18.58 -0.81
C THR A 42 -11.98 17.63 -1.91
N PHE A 43 -12.74 17.45 -2.99
CA PHE A 43 -12.36 16.65 -4.14
C PHE A 43 -11.05 17.15 -4.76
N ILE A 44 -10.95 18.45 -5.06
CA ILE A 44 -9.75 19.05 -5.63
C ILE A 44 -8.54 18.77 -4.74
N ARG A 45 -8.65 19.06 -3.45
CA ARG A 45 -7.60 18.77 -2.48
C ARG A 45 -7.20 17.29 -2.44
N SER A 46 -8.21 16.41 -2.43
CA SER A 46 -7.99 14.96 -2.38
C SER A 46 -7.32 14.43 -3.65
N MET A 47 -7.64 14.99 -4.79
CA MET A 47 -6.98 14.64 -6.04
C MET A 47 -5.50 15.05 -6.04
N LEU A 48 -5.17 16.23 -5.55
CA LEU A 48 -3.79 16.73 -5.56
C LEU A 48 -2.91 16.03 -4.50
N PHE A 49 -3.40 15.85 -3.27
CA PHE A 49 -2.60 15.40 -2.13
C PHE A 49 -2.99 14.03 -1.58
N GLY A 50 -3.96 13.38 -2.21
CA GLY A 50 -4.49 12.11 -1.73
C GLY A 50 -5.51 12.25 -0.59
N LEU A 51 -6.20 11.15 -0.31
CA LEU A 51 -7.21 11.05 0.73
C LEU A 51 -6.96 9.77 1.53
N ARG A 52 -6.49 9.91 2.75
CA ARG A 52 -6.17 8.77 3.63
C ARG A 52 -7.21 8.64 4.72
N ARG A 53 -7.67 7.41 4.94
CA ARG A 53 -8.53 7.07 6.07
C ARG A 53 -7.72 7.07 7.36
N GLN A 54 -8.20 7.78 8.37
CA GLN A 54 -7.61 7.75 9.71
C GLN A 54 -7.95 6.45 10.44
N ARG A 55 -7.19 6.09 11.47
CA ARG A 55 -7.42 4.89 12.27
C ARG A 55 -8.10 5.24 13.60
N GLY A 56 -8.84 4.29 14.17
CA GLY A 56 -9.48 4.44 15.47
C GLY A 56 -10.69 5.38 15.46
N ARG A 57 -10.90 6.12 16.55
CA ARG A 57 -12.05 7.03 16.70
C ARG A 57 -12.06 8.16 15.67
N ALA A 58 -10.90 8.64 15.25
CA ALA A 58 -10.75 9.69 14.24
C ALA A 58 -11.31 9.30 12.86
N SER A 59 -11.39 7.99 12.54
CA SER A 59 -11.94 7.52 11.27
C SER A 59 -13.42 7.80 11.07
N ARG A 60 -14.17 8.10 12.13
CA ARG A 60 -15.61 8.40 12.05
C ARG A 60 -15.92 9.82 11.55
N SER A 61 -14.97 10.73 11.70
CA SER A 61 -15.12 12.15 11.33
C SER A 61 -14.11 12.62 10.30
N ASP A 62 -13.29 11.71 9.75
CA ASP A 62 -12.32 12.06 8.74
C ASP A 62 -12.97 12.39 7.39
N ALA A 63 -12.22 13.10 6.54
CA ALA A 63 -12.69 13.47 5.21
C ALA A 63 -12.96 12.22 4.34
N TYR A 64 -12.20 11.14 4.51
CA TYR A 64 -12.41 9.90 3.77
C TYR A 64 -13.82 9.36 4.01
N SER A 65 -14.19 9.11 5.26
CA SER A 65 -15.50 8.54 5.62
C SER A 65 -16.67 9.47 5.35
N ARG A 66 -16.42 10.80 5.42
CA ARG A 66 -17.44 11.80 5.11
C ARG A 66 -17.84 11.84 3.64
N TYR A 67 -16.88 11.60 2.74
CA TYR A 67 -17.10 11.70 1.29
C TYR A 67 -17.06 10.33 0.58
N GLU A 68 -16.94 9.23 1.34
CA GLU A 68 -17.07 7.87 0.81
C GLU A 68 -18.50 7.69 0.25
N PRO A 69 -18.66 7.24 -0.99
CA PRO A 69 -19.99 6.99 -1.56
C PRO A 69 -20.74 5.89 -0.80
N TRP A 70 -21.97 6.13 -0.41
CA TRP A 70 -22.78 5.18 0.37
C TRP A 70 -23.17 3.95 -0.45
N GLU A 71 -23.36 4.12 -1.76
CA GLU A 71 -23.66 3.05 -2.70
C GLU A 71 -22.43 2.75 -3.54
N GLU A 72 -22.11 1.46 -3.73
CA GLU A 72 -20.99 1.00 -4.54
C GLU A 72 -19.66 1.68 -4.18
N SER A 73 -19.23 1.54 -2.94
CA SER A 73 -17.98 2.13 -2.43
C SER A 73 -16.73 1.72 -3.24
N ALA A 74 -16.82 0.64 -4.03
CA ALA A 74 -15.73 0.19 -4.92
C ALA A 74 -15.29 1.23 -5.96
N PHE A 75 -16.14 2.20 -6.27
CA PHE A 75 -15.87 3.24 -7.28
C PHE A 75 -15.59 4.62 -6.69
N TYR A 76 -14.97 4.70 -5.52
CA TYR A 76 -14.57 5.96 -4.91
C TYR A 76 -13.37 6.58 -5.64
N ALA A 77 -13.65 7.26 -6.77
CA ALA A 77 -12.64 7.66 -7.74
C ALA A 77 -12.97 8.97 -8.46
N GLY A 78 -11.93 9.57 -9.02
CA GLY A 78 -12.04 10.72 -9.89
C GLY A 78 -10.81 10.96 -10.73
N ALA A 79 -10.87 11.97 -11.57
CA ALA A 79 -9.73 12.47 -12.34
C ALA A 79 -9.72 14.00 -12.40
N VAL A 80 -8.55 14.57 -12.49
CA VAL A 80 -8.32 16.00 -12.68
C VAL A 80 -7.38 16.19 -13.86
N ARG A 81 -7.74 17.10 -14.77
CA ARG A 81 -6.84 17.59 -15.83
C ARG A 81 -6.30 18.94 -15.43
N PHE A 82 -5.03 19.12 -15.56
CA PHE A 82 -4.35 20.37 -15.25
C PHE A 82 -3.20 20.64 -16.22
N GLU A 83 -2.87 21.89 -16.37
CA GLU A 83 -1.70 22.34 -17.12
C GLU A 83 -0.58 22.71 -16.16
N SER A 84 0.65 22.30 -16.48
CA SER A 84 1.85 22.71 -15.77
C SER A 84 3.01 22.77 -16.78
N GLY A 85 3.78 23.87 -16.76
CA GLY A 85 4.92 24.03 -17.66
C GLY A 85 4.56 24.01 -19.16
N GLY A 86 3.33 24.38 -19.53
CA GLY A 86 2.85 24.36 -20.93
C GLY A 86 2.42 22.98 -21.45
N LYS A 87 2.41 21.97 -20.59
CA LYS A 87 1.93 20.61 -20.91
C LYS A 87 0.66 20.29 -20.10
N THR A 88 -0.19 19.46 -20.68
CA THR A 88 -1.43 19.00 -20.05
C THR A 88 -1.23 17.63 -19.42
N PHE A 89 -1.67 17.51 -18.17
CA PHE A 89 -1.57 16.29 -17.38
C PHE A 89 -2.95 15.84 -16.92
N ARG A 90 -3.13 14.53 -16.83
CA ARG A 90 -4.31 13.90 -16.23
C ARG A 90 -3.89 13.06 -15.04
N LEU A 91 -4.38 13.42 -13.86
CA LEU A 91 -4.24 12.68 -12.62
C LEU A 91 -5.54 11.94 -12.34
N SER A 92 -5.49 10.63 -12.29
CA SER A 92 -6.61 9.76 -11.90
C SER A 92 -6.29 9.10 -10.56
N ARG A 93 -7.26 9.09 -9.63
CA ARG A 93 -7.11 8.44 -8.33
C ARG A 93 -8.34 7.60 -8.00
N ASN A 94 -8.10 6.40 -7.48
CA ASN A 94 -9.11 5.59 -6.81
C ASN A 94 -8.78 5.54 -5.32
N PHE A 95 -9.70 5.99 -4.50
CA PHE A 95 -9.56 6.05 -3.04
C PHE A 95 -10.10 4.82 -2.32
N HIS A 96 -10.71 3.88 -3.05
CA HIS A 96 -11.32 2.70 -2.43
C HIS A 96 -10.28 1.87 -1.68
N LYS A 97 -10.60 1.50 -0.44
CA LYS A 97 -9.70 0.86 0.53
C LYS A 97 -9.02 -0.43 0.02
N GLY A 98 -9.68 -1.19 -0.84
CA GLY A 98 -9.15 -2.44 -1.40
C GLY A 98 -8.41 -2.30 -2.74
N GLN A 99 -8.55 -1.14 -3.40
CA GLN A 99 -8.04 -0.91 -4.75
C GLN A 99 -7.57 0.53 -4.94
N THR A 100 -6.78 1.04 -3.99
CA THR A 100 -6.14 2.35 -4.17
C THR A 100 -5.21 2.31 -5.36
N SER A 101 -5.44 3.20 -6.32
CA SER A 101 -4.58 3.38 -7.49
C SER A 101 -4.43 4.85 -7.82
N GLU A 102 -3.26 5.19 -8.32
CA GLU A 102 -2.90 6.53 -8.77
C GLU A 102 -2.26 6.42 -10.14
N GLU A 103 -2.73 7.23 -11.07
CA GLU A 103 -2.22 7.27 -12.43
C GLU A 103 -2.03 8.73 -12.84
N LEU A 104 -0.82 9.10 -13.22
CA LEU A 104 -0.47 10.43 -13.72
C LEU A 104 0.09 10.30 -15.14
N VAL A 105 -0.60 10.89 -16.09
CA VAL A 105 -0.24 10.81 -17.51
C VAL A 105 -0.11 12.22 -18.06
N CYS A 106 0.99 12.46 -18.77
CA CYS A 106 1.12 13.63 -19.63
C CYS A 106 0.33 13.41 -20.93
N GLU A 107 -0.80 14.11 -21.10
CA GLU A 107 -1.63 13.97 -22.30
C GLU A 107 -0.97 14.58 -23.55
N THR A 108 0.01 15.48 -23.38
CA THR A 108 0.73 16.10 -24.48
C THR A 108 1.71 15.15 -25.14
N ASP A 109 2.45 14.37 -24.35
CA ASP A 109 3.55 13.51 -24.83
C ASP A 109 3.21 12.02 -24.71
N GLY A 110 2.14 11.66 -24.00
CA GLY A 110 1.76 10.29 -23.71
C GLY A 110 2.63 9.62 -22.64
N GLU A 111 3.48 10.36 -21.92
CA GLU A 111 4.36 9.84 -20.89
C GLU A 111 3.59 9.52 -19.61
N CYS A 112 3.86 8.35 -19.02
CA CYS A 112 3.36 7.98 -17.71
C CYS A 112 4.33 8.42 -16.62
N LEU A 113 3.85 9.18 -15.66
CA LEU A 113 4.61 9.69 -14.52
C LEU A 113 4.22 8.97 -13.24
N PHE A 114 5.09 8.94 -12.25
CA PHE A 114 4.89 8.19 -11.03
C PHE A 114 4.75 9.13 -9.82
N VAL A 115 3.55 9.20 -9.27
CA VAL A 115 3.26 10.01 -8.07
C VAL A 115 4.17 9.62 -6.89
N GLU A 116 4.48 8.32 -6.76
CA GLU A 116 5.36 7.80 -5.70
C GLU A 116 6.80 8.33 -5.79
N ASN A 117 7.27 8.68 -6.98
CA ASN A 117 8.61 9.24 -7.21
C ASN A 117 8.69 10.75 -6.93
N GLY A 118 7.55 11.40 -6.68
CA GLY A 118 7.47 12.84 -6.45
C GLY A 118 7.26 13.68 -7.71
N ASP A 119 6.95 13.05 -8.85
CA ASP A 119 6.70 13.77 -10.09
C ASP A 119 5.54 14.75 -9.97
N LEU A 120 4.47 14.36 -9.25
CA LEU A 120 3.36 15.26 -8.98
C LEU A 120 3.77 16.46 -8.12
N ASP A 121 4.58 16.24 -7.09
CA ASP A 121 5.07 17.31 -6.21
C ASP A 121 5.88 18.34 -7.03
N MET A 122 6.71 17.87 -7.97
CA MET A 122 7.46 18.72 -8.87
C MET A 122 6.54 19.53 -9.81
N LEU A 123 5.50 18.90 -10.37
CA LEU A 123 4.52 19.58 -11.23
C LEU A 123 3.67 20.61 -10.47
N LEU A 124 3.45 20.39 -9.18
CA LEU A 124 2.78 21.33 -8.28
C LEU A 124 3.72 22.44 -7.74
N GLY A 125 5.00 22.42 -8.13
CA GLY A 125 5.99 23.41 -7.69
C GLY A 125 6.46 23.20 -6.25
N GLY A 126 6.45 21.97 -5.74
CA GLY A 126 6.88 21.65 -4.38
C GLY A 126 5.90 22.12 -3.29
N VAL A 127 4.68 22.47 -3.63
CA VAL A 127 3.64 22.89 -2.66
C VAL A 127 3.15 21.68 -1.89
N SER A 128 3.40 21.63 -0.58
CA SER A 128 2.88 20.58 0.31
C SER A 128 1.38 20.75 0.56
N ALA A 129 0.72 19.69 1.06
CA ALA A 129 -0.68 19.75 1.46
C ALA A 129 -0.94 20.83 2.53
N GLY A 130 0.00 21.01 3.49
CA GLY A 130 -0.11 22.02 4.53
C GLY A 130 0.02 23.43 3.97
N ILE A 131 0.98 23.69 3.09
CA ILE A 131 1.10 24.97 2.38
C ILE A 131 -0.18 25.25 1.58
N TYR A 132 -0.65 24.26 0.82
CA TYR A 132 -1.89 24.41 0.03
C TYR A 132 -3.09 24.77 0.90
N ASP A 133 -3.32 24.06 1.99
CA ASP A 133 -4.46 24.25 2.90
C ASP A 133 -4.42 25.61 3.62
N ASN A 134 -3.25 26.23 3.78
CA ASN A 134 -3.06 27.49 4.48
C ASN A 134 -2.86 28.71 3.56
N THR A 135 -2.59 28.51 2.28
CA THR A 135 -2.30 29.62 1.35
C THR A 135 -3.18 29.64 0.11
N VAL A 136 -3.37 28.49 -0.53
CA VAL A 136 -4.09 28.36 -1.81
C VAL A 136 -5.57 28.05 -1.59
N SER A 137 -5.86 27.18 -0.60
CA SER A 137 -7.20 26.63 -0.36
C SER A 137 -7.79 27.20 0.93
N VAL A 138 -8.60 28.25 0.79
CA VAL A 138 -9.27 28.87 1.94
C VAL A 138 -10.59 28.16 2.21
N GLY A 139 -10.64 27.38 3.28
CA GLY A 139 -11.87 26.69 3.72
C GLY A 139 -12.86 27.64 4.38
N GLN A 140 -14.13 27.24 4.44
CA GLN A 140 -15.17 28.00 5.14
C GLN A 140 -14.80 28.12 6.62
N LEU A 141 -14.82 29.33 7.17
CA LEU A 141 -14.46 29.68 8.55
C LEU A 141 -12.99 29.32 8.95
N LYS A 142 -12.13 29.07 7.98
CA LYS A 142 -10.70 28.79 8.17
C LYS A 142 -9.88 29.99 7.68
N SER A 143 -9.95 31.10 8.36
CA SER A 143 -9.11 32.28 8.09
C SER A 143 -7.86 32.34 8.98
N VAL A 144 -7.72 31.44 9.93
CA VAL A 144 -6.56 31.36 10.83
C VAL A 144 -5.63 30.27 10.30
N THR A 145 -4.37 30.62 10.11
CA THR A 145 -3.30 29.68 9.72
C THR A 145 -3.04 28.66 10.84
N ASP A 146 -2.88 27.41 10.45
CA ASP A 146 -2.58 26.31 11.37
C ASP A 146 -1.11 26.41 11.84
N ASP A 147 -0.85 25.99 13.08
CA ASP A 147 0.52 25.93 13.67
C ASP A 147 1.49 25.07 12.84
N GLY A 148 0.97 24.13 12.06
CA GLY A 148 1.71 23.33 11.11
C GLY A 148 2.44 24.15 10.04
N LEU A 149 1.86 25.27 9.56
CA LEU A 149 2.50 26.13 8.57
C LEU A 149 3.81 26.76 9.08
N ALA A 150 3.84 27.14 10.36
CA ALA A 150 5.05 27.73 10.96
C ALA A 150 6.21 26.71 11.00
N ALA A 151 5.90 25.43 11.25
CA ALA A 151 6.89 24.36 11.23
C ALA A 151 7.37 24.07 9.79
N GLU A 152 6.47 24.02 8.82
CA GLU A 152 6.82 23.82 7.40
C GLU A 152 7.66 24.99 6.85
N LEU A 153 7.31 26.23 7.17
CA LEU A 153 8.11 27.40 6.78
C LEU A 153 9.51 27.37 7.39
N LYS A 154 9.64 26.98 8.66
CA LYS A 154 10.95 26.80 9.29
C LYS A 154 11.77 25.72 8.58
N ASN A 155 11.17 24.60 8.25
CA ASN A 155 11.84 23.52 7.50
C ASN A 155 12.25 23.98 6.11
N TYR A 156 11.37 24.69 5.39
CA TYR A 156 11.66 25.26 4.08
C TYR A 156 12.84 26.24 4.15
N MET A 157 12.82 27.15 5.12
CA MET A 157 13.92 28.13 5.31
C MET A 157 15.24 27.44 5.70
N ALA A 158 15.19 26.40 6.53
CA ALA A 158 16.38 25.63 6.92
C ALA A 158 16.98 24.89 5.71
N ASN A 159 16.14 24.30 4.88
CA ASN A 159 16.56 23.61 3.66
C ASN A 159 17.11 24.60 2.61
N TYR A 160 16.49 25.79 2.47
CA TYR A 160 16.94 26.83 1.57
C TYR A 160 18.31 27.41 1.93
N GLN A 161 18.61 27.53 3.23
CA GLN A 161 19.92 28.00 3.70
C GLN A 161 21.00 26.92 3.57
N GLY A 162 20.63 25.64 3.49
CA GLY A 162 21.57 24.52 3.42
C GLY A 162 21.94 24.06 1.99
N SER A 163 21.22 24.49 0.98
CA SER A 163 21.46 24.09 -0.43
C SER A 163 21.47 25.30 -1.37
N VAL A 164 22.44 25.32 -2.26
CA VAL A 164 22.62 26.40 -3.26
C VAL A 164 21.42 26.52 -4.21
N ASP A 165 20.59 25.48 -4.34
CA ASP A 165 19.42 25.42 -5.22
C ASP A 165 18.07 25.28 -4.51
N GLY A 166 18.01 25.20 -3.17
CA GLY A 166 16.74 25.09 -2.42
C GLY A 166 15.90 23.82 -2.70
N ALA A 167 16.43 22.91 -3.52
CA ALA A 167 15.68 21.77 -4.05
C ALA A 167 15.72 20.49 -3.18
N LEU A 168 16.58 20.46 -2.16
CA LEU A 168 16.76 19.26 -1.32
C LEU A 168 16.01 19.40 0.02
N ASP A 169 14.84 18.79 0.10
CA ASP A 169 14.16 18.57 1.37
C ASP A 169 14.77 17.36 2.09
N LEU A 170 15.77 17.63 2.94
CA LEU A 170 16.46 16.61 3.76
C LEU A 170 15.51 15.88 4.70
N GLN A 171 14.50 16.57 5.25
CA GLN A 171 13.52 15.96 6.14
C GLN A 171 12.61 14.98 5.39
N ALA A 172 12.10 15.38 4.23
CA ALA A 172 11.30 14.51 3.39
C ALA A 172 12.10 13.29 2.89
N ALA A 173 13.37 13.50 2.54
CA ALA A 173 14.28 12.40 2.16
C ALA A 173 14.50 11.42 3.34
N GLU A 174 14.72 11.93 4.54
CA GLU A 174 14.89 11.11 5.76
C GLU A 174 13.62 10.32 6.07
N ASP A 175 12.45 10.92 5.98
CA ASP A 175 11.17 10.26 6.25
C ASP A 175 10.85 9.19 5.20
N ARG A 176 11.17 9.43 3.92
CA ARG A 176 11.08 8.41 2.85
C ARG A 176 12.01 7.23 3.11
N LEU A 177 13.25 7.48 3.52
CA LEU A 177 14.21 6.43 3.87
C LEU A 177 13.77 5.63 5.09
N LYS A 178 13.25 6.28 6.13
CA LYS A 178 12.68 5.61 7.31
C LYS A 178 11.48 4.73 6.95
N ALA A 179 10.57 5.24 6.11
CA ALA A 179 9.41 4.48 5.64
C ALA A 179 9.83 3.26 4.83
N LYS A 180 10.79 3.42 3.91
CA LYS A 180 11.31 2.33 3.08
C LYS A 180 12.04 1.28 3.90
N ARG A 181 12.84 1.70 4.89
CA ARG A 181 13.49 0.79 5.83
C ARG A 181 12.47 -0.05 6.58
N LYS A 182 11.43 0.56 7.12
CA LYS A 182 10.37 -0.14 7.87
C LYS A 182 9.60 -1.15 6.98
N GLU A 183 9.35 -0.80 5.73
CA GLU A 183 8.75 -1.72 4.75
C GLU A 183 9.64 -2.93 4.52
N LEU A 184 10.94 -2.70 4.28
CA LEU A 184 11.91 -3.77 4.05
C LEU A 184 12.11 -4.67 5.28
N GLU A 185 12.15 -4.08 6.48
CA GLU A 185 12.21 -4.83 7.75
C GLU A 185 10.98 -5.73 7.91
N GLY A 186 9.78 -5.23 7.61
CA GLY A 186 8.54 -6.03 7.63
C GLY A 186 8.57 -7.20 6.64
N ARG A 187 9.03 -6.96 5.41
CA ARG A 187 9.19 -8.02 4.38
C ARG A 187 10.23 -9.06 4.79
N LEU A 188 11.31 -8.63 5.40
CA LEU A 188 12.37 -9.52 5.90
C LEU A 188 11.84 -10.40 7.04
N GLN A 189 11.09 -9.82 7.98
CA GLN A 189 10.52 -10.57 9.09
C GLN A 189 9.51 -11.61 8.59
N ALA A 190 8.59 -11.24 7.72
CA ALA A 190 7.64 -12.19 7.12
C ALA A 190 8.33 -13.36 6.40
N ARG A 191 9.45 -13.09 5.73
CA ARG A 191 10.25 -14.13 5.06
C ARG A 191 10.98 -15.05 6.05
N ARG A 192 11.43 -14.51 7.19
CA ARG A 192 12.03 -15.31 8.27
C ARG A 192 10.99 -16.22 8.90
N ASP A 193 9.82 -15.70 9.21
CA ASP A 193 8.73 -16.45 9.83
C ASP A 193 8.25 -17.59 8.91
N ALA A 194 8.12 -17.34 7.60
CA ALA A 194 7.80 -18.36 6.61
C ALA A 194 8.85 -19.47 6.53
N LYS A 195 10.13 -19.10 6.56
CA LYS A 195 11.22 -20.12 6.57
C LYS A 195 11.28 -20.89 7.88
N GLU A 196 10.93 -20.29 8.99
CA GLU A 196 10.93 -20.98 10.28
C GLU A 196 9.78 -21.99 10.37
N THR A 197 8.61 -21.66 9.80
CA THR A 197 7.50 -22.63 9.68
C THR A 197 7.85 -23.79 8.76
N GLU A 198 8.42 -23.54 7.59
CA GLU A 198 8.89 -24.57 6.67
C GLU A 198 9.93 -25.49 7.32
N LYS A 199 10.86 -24.91 8.08
CA LYS A 199 11.87 -25.66 8.84
C LYS A 199 11.22 -26.58 9.88
N LYS A 200 10.22 -26.09 10.64
CA LYS A 200 9.49 -26.92 11.62
C LYS A 200 8.76 -28.08 10.96
N GLU A 201 8.14 -27.86 9.82
CA GLU A 201 7.47 -28.93 9.07
C GLU A 201 8.46 -30.00 8.57
N LEU A 202 9.62 -29.56 8.05
CA LEU A 202 10.66 -30.48 7.60
C LEU A 202 11.23 -31.31 8.76
N TYR A 203 11.45 -30.71 9.93
CA TYR A 203 11.87 -31.45 11.12
C TYR A 203 10.81 -32.48 11.58
N GLY A 204 9.54 -32.11 11.53
CA GLY A 204 8.45 -33.05 11.84
C GLY A 204 8.44 -34.26 10.89
N ARG A 205 8.60 -34.04 9.59
CA ARG A 205 8.71 -35.13 8.59
C ARG A 205 9.92 -36.01 8.81
N LEU A 206 11.06 -35.39 9.13
CA LEU A 206 12.30 -36.13 9.38
C LEU A 206 12.19 -37.02 10.61
N GLU A 207 11.55 -36.55 11.68
CA GLU A 207 11.35 -37.35 12.88
C GLU A 207 10.35 -38.49 12.66
N TYR A 208 9.31 -38.27 11.87
CA TYR A 208 8.37 -39.32 11.46
C TYR A 208 9.11 -40.43 10.68
N VAL A 209 9.90 -40.09 9.66
CA VAL A 209 10.65 -41.04 8.86
C VAL A 209 11.67 -41.82 9.73
N ARG A 210 12.34 -41.16 10.67
CA ARG A 210 13.24 -41.84 11.63
C ARG A 210 12.51 -42.86 12.48
N GLN A 211 11.31 -42.56 12.90
CA GLN A 211 10.50 -43.48 13.71
C GLN A 211 10.02 -44.67 12.88
N GLU A 212 9.64 -44.46 11.63
CA GLU A 212 9.31 -45.54 10.69
C GLU A 212 10.53 -46.47 10.42
N CYS A 213 11.71 -45.90 10.20
CA CYS A 213 12.94 -46.70 10.04
C CYS A 213 13.18 -47.58 11.25
N ARG A 214 13.08 -47.06 12.48
CA ARG A 214 13.25 -47.84 13.71
C ARG A 214 12.25 -48.97 13.85
N THR A 215 10.99 -48.74 13.49
CA THR A 215 9.95 -49.79 13.51
C THR A 215 10.19 -50.85 12.45
N LEU A 216 10.66 -50.49 11.27
CA LEU A 216 11.02 -51.43 10.21
C LEU A 216 12.27 -52.27 10.58
N GLU A 217 13.27 -51.65 11.18
CA GLU A 217 14.47 -52.36 11.69
C GLU A 217 14.09 -53.39 12.78
N ALA A 218 13.20 -53.00 13.71
CA ALA A 218 12.73 -53.94 14.75
C ALA A 218 11.91 -55.09 14.15
N ASN A 219 11.06 -54.81 13.16
CA ASN A 219 10.30 -55.85 12.46
C ASN A 219 11.19 -56.79 11.66
N LEU A 220 12.25 -56.28 11.05
CA LEU A 220 13.25 -57.07 10.32
C LEU A 220 13.99 -58.00 11.27
N GLN A 221 14.44 -57.49 12.42
CA GLN A 221 15.09 -58.33 13.44
C GLN A 221 14.22 -59.46 13.95
N THR A 222 12.90 -59.16 14.18
CA THR A 222 11.95 -60.22 14.60
C THR A 222 11.71 -61.24 13.51
N ALA A 223 11.59 -60.82 12.26
CA ALA A 223 11.43 -61.75 11.13
C ALA A 223 12.69 -62.64 10.92
N GLU A 224 13.90 -62.05 11.05
CA GLU A 224 15.14 -62.84 11.00
C GLU A 224 15.26 -63.85 12.14
N ALA A 225 14.82 -63.50 13.34
CA ALA A 225 14.80 -64.43 14.48
C ALA A 225 13.82 -65.58 14.23
N GLN A 226 12.61 -65.28 13.74
CA GLN A 226 11.60 -66.32 13.38
C GLN A 226 12.10 -67.24 12.28
N LEU A 227 12.77 -66.69 11.25
CA LEU A 227 13.37 -67.51 10.18
C LEU A 227 14.48 -68.46 10.70
N LYS A 228 15.32 -67.98 11.60
CA LYS A 228 16.35 -68.82 12.25
C LYS A 228 15.72 -69.97 13.07
N GLU A 229 14.66 -69.70 13.82
CA GLU A 229 13.88 -70.73 14.54
C GLU A 229 13.26 -71.75 13.58
N GLU A 230 12.61 -71.34 12.53
CA GLU A 230 12.05 -72.25 11.53
C GLU A 230 13.10 -73.12 10.84
N ILE A 231 14.28 -72.59 10.52
CA ILE A 231 15.40 -73.34 9.94
C ILE A 231 15.88 -74.37 10.96
N PHE A 232 16.04 -73.97 12.22
CA PHE A 232 16.46 -74.90 13.28
C PHE A 232 15.48 -76.06 13.45
N HIS A 233 14.14 -75.79 13.46
CA HIS A 233 13.13 -76.85 13.54
C HIS A 233 13.05 -77.74 12.31
N ARG A 234 13.45 -77.28 11.11
CA ARG A 234 13.56 -78.11 9.88
C ARG A 234 14.74 -79.04 9.90
N ASP A 235 15.84 -78.64 10.52
CA ASP A 235 17.09 -79.41 10.50
C ASP A 235 17.13 -80.51 11.59
N ILE A 236 16.34 -80.39 12.69
CA ILE A 236 16.24 -81.43 13.74
C ILE A 236 15.73 -82.77 13.20
N PRO A 237 14.63 -82.88 12.42
CA PRO A 237 14.16 -84.17 11.91
C PRO A 237 15.05 -84.83 10.95
N ARG A 238 16.00 -84.15 10.26
CA ARG A 238 16.97 -84.73 9.34
C ARG A 238 18.15 -85.43 10.04
N GLN A 239 18.46 -84.98 11.26
CA GLN A 239 19.50 -85.64 12.03
C GLN A 239 19.06 -86.95 12.70
N ASP A 240 17.79 -87.02 13.09
CA ASP A 240 17.18 -88.23 13.71
C ASP A 240 17.00 -89.37 12.70
N VAL A 241 16.69 -89.01 11.43
CA VAL A 241 16.60 -90.05 10.35
C VAL A 241 17.97 -90.68 9.98
N LYS A 242 19.07 -90.00 10.21
CA LYS A 242 20.43 -90.56 9.96
C LYS A 242 20.93 -91.44 11.08
N LYS A 243 20.29 -91.52 12.22
CA LYS A 243 20.62 -92.39 13.34
C LYS A 243 19.88 -93.71 13.38
N VAL A 244 18.87 -93.92 12.48
CA VAL A 244 18.05 -95.12 12.40
C VAL A 244 18.38 -96.01 11.20
N LEU A 245 19.39 -95.64 10.40
CA LEU A 245 20.01 -96.40 9.33
C LEU A 245 21.44 -96.72 9.78
#